data_186ae623ab2ba46915daea8ee6be7adf
#
_entry.id   186ae623ab2ba46915daea8ee6be7adf
#
_cell.length_a   1.000
_cell.length_b   1.000
_cell.length_c   1.000
_cell.angle_alpha   90.00
_cell.angle_beta   90.00
_cell.angle_gamma   90.00
#
_symmetry.space_group_name_H-M   'P 1'
#
loop_
_entity.id
_entity.type
_entity.pdbx_description
1 polymer ?
#
loop_
_entity_poly.entity_id
_entity_poly.type
_entity_poly.pdbx_seq_one_letter_code
_entity_poly.pdbx_strand_id
1 'polypeptide(L)'
;MIDLFQKIDFTSHAGLDLTWKIEMDALTPNEWECIAHMIMEHSVPFREAIGIPRGGLLLGKILNRYGTGRIDHPICIVDDVLTTGGSMNEFYRKRHWRNPTQYIGWVVFSRNKPPDWVNTLFQMPITDI
;
A
#
# COMPACT_ATOMS: atom_id res chain seq x y z
N MET A 1 14.91 9.62 17.18
CA MET A 1 14.53 8.50 16.29
C MET A 1 13.04 8.20 16.48
N ILE A 2 12.31 8.05 15.39
CA ILE A 2 10.89 7.69 15.44
C ILE A 2 10.79 6.18 15.33
N ASP A 3 10.07 5.54 16.23
CA ASP A 3 9.87 4.10 16.19
C ASP A 3 8.85 3.74 15.11
N LEU A 4 9.12 2.68 14.36
CA LEU A 4 8.23 2.17 13.32
C LEU A 4 6.91 1.63 13.93
N PHE A 5 7.02 0.84 15.00
CA PHE A 5 5.87 0.36 15.73
C PHE A 5 5.67 1.20 16.98
N GLN A 6 4.47 1.75 17.13
CA GLN A 6 4.14 2.59 18.27
C GLN A 6 2.91 2.06 18.99
N LYS A 7 3.03 1.82 20.28
CA LYS A 7 1.92 1.44 21.17
C LYS A 7 1.27 2.71 21.69
N ILE A 8 0.29 3.20 20.97
CA ILE A 8 -0.47 4.38 21.38
C ILE A 8 -1.93 4.19 21.02
N ASP A 9 -2.80 4.77 21.83
CA ASP A 9 -4.22 4.82 21.49
C ASP A 9 -4.42 5.92 20.47
N PHE A 10 -5.04 5.58 19.34
CA PHE A 10 -5.36 6.54 18.31
C PHE A 10 -6.57 6.11 17.50
N THR A 11 -7.19 7.07 16.81
CA THR A 11 -8.29 6.78 15.89
C THR A 11 -7.78 6.82 14.47
N SER A 12 -8.01 5.75 13.72
CA SER A 12 -7.59 5.66 12.32
C SER A 12 -8.45 6.56 11.43
N HIS A 13 -8.04 6.75 10.16
CA HIS A 13 -8.82 7.47 9.17
C HIS A 13 -10.20 6.84 8.94
N ALA A 14 -10.33 5.54 9.16
CA ALA A 14 -11.61 4.82 9.07
C ALA A 14 -12.47 4.96 10.33
N GLY A 15 -12.02 5.72 11.33
CA GLY A 15 -12.75 5.93 12.59
C GLY A 15 -12.60 4.81 13.61
N LEU A 16 -11.64 3.91 13.42
CA LEU A 16 -11.38 2.81 14.36
C LEU A 16 -10.45 3.25 15.48
N ASP A 17 -10.78 2.90 16.71
CA ASP A 17 -9.91 3.10 17.86
C ASP A 17 -8.90 1.95 17.92
N LEU A 18 -7.63 2.29 17.89
CA LEU A 18 -6.53 1.34 17.80
C LEU A 18 -5.52 1.60 18.93
N THR A 19 -4.85 0.54 19.37
CA THR A 19 -3.88 0.59 20.46
C THR A 19 -2.43 0.56 19.99
N TRP A 20 -2.22 0.42 18.69
CA TRP A 20 -0.89 0.50 18.10
C TRP A 20 -0.98 0.98 16.67
N LYS A 21 0.10 1.54 16.18
CA LYS A 21 0.20 1.95 14.77
C LYS A 21 1.59 1.66 14.23
N ILE A 22 1.69 1.65 12.90
CA ILE A 22 2.96 1.60 12.17
C ILE A 22 3.23 3.00 11.65
N GLU A 23 4.36 3.57 12.10
CA GLU A 23 4.75 4.92 11.71
C GLU A 23 5.70 4.85 10.51
N MET A 24 5.14 5.00 9.32
CA MET A 24 5.90 4.84 8.07
C MET A 24 6.91 5.97 7.85
N ASP A 25 6.75 7.11 8.52
CA ASP A 25 7.74 8.19 8.46
C ASP A 25 9.04 7.86 9.19
N ALA A 26 9.07 6.75 9.96
CA ALA A 26 10.29 6.24 10.56
C ALA A 26 11.26 5.63 9.54
N LEU A 27 10.78 5.31 8.33
CA LEU A 27 11.60 4.68 7.30
C LEU A 27 12.48 5.71 6.58
N THR A 28 13.75 5.35 6.42
CA THR A 28 14.69 6.16 5.66
C THR A 28 14.50 5.97 4.15
N PRO A 29 15.03 6.88 3.31
CA PRO A 29 14.98 6.70 1.86
C PRO A 29 15.55 5.37 1.36
N ASN A 30 16.65 4.91 1.97
CA ASN A 30 17.25 3.62 1.60
C ASN A 30 16.35 2.44 1.97
N GLU A 31 15.66 2.53 3.09
CA GLU A 31 14.69 1.50 3.49
C GLU A 31 13.50 1.46 2.54
N TRP A 32 13.02 2.61 2.08
CA TRP A 32 11.97 2.67 1.07
C TRP A 32 12.39 2.03 -0.25
N GLU A 33 13.64 2.28 -0.69
CA GLU A 33 14.17 1.62 -1.90
C GLU A 33 14.24 0.11 -1.71
N CYS A 34 14.66 -0.35 -0.55
CA CYS A 34 14.70 -1.78 -0.21
C CYS A 34 13.30 -2.40 -0.29
N ILE A 35 12.31 -1.73 0.29
CA ILE A 35 10.91 -2.18 0.26
C ILE A 35 10.41 -2.29 -1.19
N ALA A 36 10.73 -1.30 -2.02
CA ALA A 36 10.35 -1.32 -3.43
C ALA A 36 10.96 -2.53 -4.16
N HIS A 37 12.23 -2.84 -3.89
CA HIS A 37 12.89 -4.02 -4.46
C HIS A 37 12.20 -5.32 -4.01
N MET A 38 11.84 -5.41 -2.74
CA MET A 38 11.12 -6.58 -2.21
C MET A 38 9.77 -6.76 -2.90
N ILE A 39 9.04 -5.67 -3.11
CA ILE A 39 7.78 -5.71 -3.84
C ILE A 39 8.00 -6.20 -5.26
N MET A 40 9.01 -5.67 -5.96
CA MET A 40 9.29 -6.04 -7.34
C MET A 40 9.67 -7.52 -7.49
N GLU A 41 10.30 -8.12 -6.48
CA GLU A 41 10.62 -9.54 -6.50
C GLU A 41 9.38 -10.43 -6.46
N HIS A 42 8.27 -9.93 -5.95
CA HIS A 42 7.03 -10.69 -5.79
C HIS A 42 5.92 -10.27 -6.74
N SER A 43 6.03 -9.10 -7.35
CA SER A 43 4.95 -8.55 -8.17
C SER A 43 4.97 -9.09 -9.58
N VAL A 44 3.76 -9.26 -10.14
CA VAL A 44 3.62 -9.37 -11.59
C VAL A 44 4.01 -8.03 -12.22
N PRO A 45 4.44 -8.02 -13.49
CA PRO A 45 4.73 -6.77 -14.17
C PRO A 45 3.50 -5.85 -14.20
N PHE A 46 3.71 -4.55 -14.01
CA PHE A 46 2.64 -3.56 -14.09
C PHE A 46 3.02 -2.41 -15.00
N ARG A 47 2.01 -1.77 -15.56
CA ARG A 47 2.18 -0.69 -16.53
C ARG A 47 2.75 0.56 -15.88
N GLU A 48 2.16 0.97 -14.78
CA GLU A 48 2.56 2.11 -13.98
C GLU A 48 2.10 1.91 -12.55
N ALA A 49 2.67 2.68 -11.61
CA ALA A 49 2.27 2.65 -10.22
C ALA A 49 1.73 4.02 -9.80
N ILE A 50 0.62 4.00 -9.07
CA ILE A 50 -0.06 5.19 -8.57
C ILE A 50 -0.21 5.06 -7.07
N GLY A 51 0.34 6.00 -6.32
CA GLY A 51 0.22 6.02 -4.86
C GLY A 51 -1.04 6.70 -4.39
N ILE A 52 -1.66 6.11 -3.37
CA ILE A 52 -2.80 6.76 -2.70
C ILE A 52 -2.27 7.89 -1.82
N PRO A 53 -2.78 9.11 -1.97
CA PRO A 53 -2.42 10.20 -1.08
C PRO A 53 -2.87 9.91 0.36
N ARG A 54 -2.07 10.22 1.38
CA ARG A 54 -0.69 10.73 1.25
C ARG A 54 0.34 9.64 1.39
N GLY A 55 0.05 8.61 2.23
CA GLY A 55 1.01 7.59 2.63
C GLY A 55 1.60 6.79 1.48
N GLY A 56 0.86 6.61 0.40
CA GLY A 56 1.32 5.83 -0.74
C GLY A 56 2.11 6.61 -1.79
N LEU A 57 2.21 7.94 -1.66
CA LEU A 57 2.78 8.77 -2.73
C LEU A 57 4.27 8.48 -2.98
N LEU A 58 5.06 8.38 -1.93
CA LEU A 58 6.50 8.14 -2.07
C LEU A 58 6.78 6.77 -2.68
N LEU A 59 6.15 5.73 -2.14
CA LEU A 59 6.32 4.38 -2.66
C LEU A 59 5.80 4.26 -4.08
N GLY A 60 4.67 4.89 -4.39
CA GLY A 60 4.13 4.93 -5.74
C GLY A 60 5.10 5.55 -6.72
N LYS A 61 5.75 6.65 -6.35
CA LYS A 61 6.76 7.31 -7.17
C LYS A 61 7.97 6.40 -7.40
N ILE A 62 8.44 5.71 -6.38
CA ILE A 62 9.57 4.80 -6.50
C ILE A 62 9.22 3.62 -7.40
N LEU A 63 8.08 2.97 -7.15
CA LEU A 63 7.64 1.82 -7.94
C LEU A 63 7.33 2.17 -9.38
N ASN A 64 6.88 3.40 -9.65
CA ASN A 64 6.58 3.82 -11.00
C ASN A 64 7.81 3.79 -11.92
N ARG A 65 9.01 3.85 -11.38
CA ARG A 65 10.24 3.69 -12.15
C ARG A 65 10.38 2.29 -12.76
N TYR A 66 9.68 1.31 -12.18
CA TYR A 66 9.69 -0.08 -12.66
C TYR A 66 8.50 -0.40 -13.55
N GLY A 67 7.63 0.57 -13.81
CA GLY A 67 6.51 0.39 -14.71
C GLY A 67 6.98 0.08 -16.12
N THR A 68 6.30 -0.89 -16.77
CA THR A 68 6.68 -1.35 -18.11
C THR A 68 6.17 -0.44 -19.23
N GLY A 69 5.16 0.38 -18.94
CA GLY A 69 4.47 1.20 -19.94
C GLY A 69 3.61 0.40 -20.90
N ARG A 70 3.51 -0.92 -20.71
CA ARG A 70 2.74 -1.78 -21.61
C ARG A 70 1.27 -1.69 -21.28
N ILE A 71 0.46 -1.47 -22.32
CA ILE A 71 -0.98 -1.28 -22.15
C ILE A 71 -1.70 -2.56 -21.72
N ASP A 72 -1.11 -3.72 -21.99
CA ASP A 72 -1.63 -5.03 -21.60
C ASP A 72 -1.25 -5.42 -20.15
N HIS A 73 -0.44 -4.62 -19.48
CA HIS A 73 -0.09 -4.84 -18.07
C HIS A 73 -1.02 -4.04 -17.17
N PRO A 74 -1.34 -4.55 -15.96
CA PRO A 74 -2.23 -3.85 -15.03
C PRO A 74 -1.61 -2.56 -14.48
N ILE A 75 -2.47 -1.66 -14.04
CA ILE A 75 -2.05 -0.49 -13.27
C ILE A 75 -1.94 -0.92 -11.80
N CYS A 76 -0.85 -0.51 -11.14
CA CYS A 76 -0.60 -0.82 -9.74
C CYS A 76 -1.03 0.35 -8.85
N ILE A 77 -1.96 0.10 -7.92
CA ILE A 77 -2.33 1.06 -6.89
C ILE A 77 -1.56 0.71 -5.63
N VAL A 78 -0.92 1.70 -5.03
CA VAL A 78 0.02 1.51 -3.93
C VAL A 78 -0.39 2.33 -2.71
N ASP A 79 -0.33 1.70 -1.55
CA ASP A 79 -0.44 2.40 -0.27
C ASP A 79 0.59 1.84 0.71
N ASP A 80 0.83 2.55 1.80
CA ASP A 80 1.80 2.13 2.81
C ASP A 80 1.20 1.10 3.78
N VAL A 81 0.06 1.41 4.38
CA VAL A 81 -0.58 0.56 5.39
C VAL A 81 -2.04 0.36 5.04
N LEU A 82 -2.48 -0.89 5.07
CA LEU A 82 -3.89 -1.24 4.92
C LEU A 82 -4.47 -1.54 6.31
N THR A 83 -5.52 -0.82 6.68
CA THR A 83 -6.26 -1.06 7.92
C THR A 83 -7.51 -1.88 7.64
N THR A 84 -8.48 -1.30 6.93
CA THR A 84 -9.73 -1.98 6.57
C THR A 84 -9.81 -2.36 5.09
N GLY A 85 -8.97 -1.75 4.26
CA GLY A 85 -9.04 -1.88 2.81
C GLY A 85 -9.97 -0.86 2.15
N GLY A 86 -10.64 -0.02 2.95
CA GLY A 86 -11.59 0.96 2.42
C GLY A 86 -10.95 1.97 1.48
N SER A 87 -9.78 2.50 1.84
CA SER A 87 -9.05 3.47 1.00
C SER A 87 -8.64 2.87 -0.34
N MET A 88 -8.12 1.64 -0.32
CA MET A 88 -7.72 0.93 -1.53
C MET A 88 -8.93 0.69 -2.43
N ASN A 89 -10.03 0.18 -1.88
CA ASN A 89 -11.23 -0.12 -2.66
C ASN A 89 -11.87 1.14 -3.22
N GLU A 90 -11.91 2.23 -2.46
CA GLU A 90 -12.47 3.50 -2.93
C GLU A 90 -11.64 4.08 -4.06
N PHE A 91 -10.32 4.09 -3.91
CA PHE A 91 -9.40 4.59 -4.94
C PHE A 91 -9.52 3.76 -6.22
N TYR A 92 -9.56 2.43 -6.09
CA TYR A 92 -9.78 1.52 -7.21
C TYR A 92 -11.09 1.84 -7.94
N ARG A 93 -12.20 1.96 -7.22
CA ARG A 93 -13.50 2.22 -7.84
C ARG A 93 -13.51 3.52 -8.64
N LYS A 94 -12.95 4.58 -8.10
CA LYS A 94 -12.88 5.87 -8.79
C LYS A 94 -12.03 5.82 -10.04
N ARG A 95 -10.90 5.12 -9.97
CA ARG A 95 -9.99 4.97 -11.11
C ARG A 95 -10.58 4.07 -12.18
N HIS A 96 -11.14 2.95 -11.80
CA HIS A 96 -11.74 1.97 -12.72
C HIS A 96 -12.93 2.58 -13.47
N TRP A 97 -13.70 3.42 -12.80
CA TRP A 97 -14.82 4.13 -13.44
C TRP A 97 -14.33 5.00 -14.60
N ARG A 98 -13.23 5.72 -14.42
CA ARG A 98 -12.67 6.62 -15.44
C ARG A 98 -11.86 5.90 -16.50
N ASN A 99 -11.18 4.85 -16.13
CA ASN A 99 -10.26 4.13 -17.00
C ASN A 99 -10.38 2.63 -16.70
N PRO A 100 -11.40 1.97 -17.28
CA PRO A 100 -11.60 0.54 -17.09
C PRO A 100 -10.42 -0.25 -17.65
N THR A 101 -9.68 -0.91 -16.79
CA THR A 101 -8.54 -1.77 -17.13
C THR A 101 -8.28 -2.69 -15.95
N GLN A 102 -7.26 -3.52 -16.05
CA GLN A 102 -6.86 -4.35 -14.92
C GLN A 102 -6.05 -3.53 -13.92
N TYR A 103 -6.29 -3.79 -12.66
CA TYR A 103 -5.58 -3.17 -11.55
C TYR A 103 -5.06 -4.24 -10.61
N ILE A 104 -3.87 -4.00 -10.06
CA ILE A 104 -3.35 -4.74 -8.92
C ILE A 104 -3.05 -3.74 -7.82
N GLY A 105 -3.05 -4.20 -6.59
CA GLY A 105 -2.70 -3.38 -5.45
C GLY A 105 -1.48 -3.92 -4.73
N TRP A 106 -0.71 -3.02 -4.14
CA TRP A 106 0.38 -3.34 -3.22
C TRP A 106 0.31 -2.44 -2.00
N VAL A 107 0.44 -3.05 -0.84
CA VAL A 107 0.63 -2.33 0.43
C VAL A 107 1.84 -2.93 1.13
N VAL A 108 2.52 -2.13 1.93
CA VAL A 108 3.71 -2.59 2.67
C VAL A 108 3.26 -3.42 3.87
N PHE A 109 2.41 -2.86 4.71
CA PHE A 109 1.89 -3.54 5.89
C PHE A 109 0.38 -3.65 5.83
N SER A 110 -0.14 -4.82 6.18
CA SER A 110 -1.58 -5.03 6.28
C SER A 110 -1.95 -5.42 7.70
N ARG A 111 -2.86 -4.66 8.32
CA ARG A 111 -3.41 -4.97 9.64
C ARG A 111 -4.40 -6.10 9.59
N ASN A 112 -5.26 -6.06 8.57
CA ASN A 112 -6.31 -7.04 8.34
C ASN A 112 -6.06 -7.74 7.03
N LYS A 113 -6.86 -8.77 6.73
CA LYS A 113 -6.77 -9.45 5.46
C LYS A 113 -7.09 -8.46 4.33
N PRO A 114 -6.20 -8.29 3.35
CA PRO A 114 -6.45 -7.39 2.24
C PRO A 114 -7.52 -7.93 1.29
N PRO A 115 -8.15 -7.06 0.49
CA PRO A 115 -8.98 -7.51 -0.63
C PRO A 115 -8.19 -8.40 -1.60
N ASP A 116 -8.89 -9.24 -2.36
CA ASP A 116 -8.25 -10.24 -3.23
C ASP A 116 -7.32 -9.63 -4.28
N TRP A 117 -7.60 -8.41 -4.72
CA TRP A 117 -6.79 -7.74 -5.75
C TRP A 117 -5.55 -7.04 -5.17
N VAL A 118 -5.39 -7.02 -3.85
CA VAL A 118 -4.31 -6.32 -3.15
C VAL A 118 -3.31 -7.33 -2.59
N ASN A 119 -2.05 -7.16 -2.95
CA ASN A 119 -0.94 -7.89 -2.37
C ASN A 119 -0.37 -7.13 -1.19
N THR A 120 0.07 -7.84 -0.18
CA THR A 120 0.74 -7.22 0.97
C THR A 120 2.14 -7.79 1.14
N LEU A 121 3.10 -6.92 1.44
CA LEU A 121 4.47 -7.37 1.68
C LEU A 121 4.60 -8.01 3.06
N PHE A 122 4.02 -7.37 4.07
CA PHE A 122 4.05 -7.85 5.45
C PHE A 122 2.63 -7.90 6.02
N GLN A 123 2.09 -9.11 6.16
CA GLN A 123 0.82 -9.30 6.85
C GLN A 123 1.08 -9.33 8.35
N MET A 124 0.47 -8.39 9.06
CA MET A 124 0.53 -8.39 10.51
C MET A 124 -0.41 -9.45 11.07
N PRO A 125 -0.11 -10.00 12.26
CA PRO A 125 -1.01 -10.96 12.90
C PRO A 125 -2.38 -10.32 13.10
N ILE A 126 -3.42 -11.03 12.68
CA ILE A 126 -4.80 -10.60 12.92
C ILE A 126 -5.17 -11.05 14.32
N THR A 127 -5.43 -10.08 15.19
CA THR A 127 -5.80 -10.35 16.58
C THR A 127 -7.17 -9.79 16.84
N ASP A 128 -8.01 -10.59 17.47
CA ASP A 128 -9.38 -10.23 17.86
C ASP A 128 -9.41 -9.64 19.26
N ILE A 129 -8.56 -8.68 19.49
CA ILE A 129 -8.46 -8.08 20.81
C ILE A 129 -9.32 -6.84 20.89
#